data_0da29aa7bed53879bcf45bd9f0cc33c6
#
_entry.id   0da29aa7bed53879bcf45bd9f0cc33c6
#
_cell.length_a   1.000
_cell.length_b   1.000
_cell.length_c   1.000
_cell.angle_alpha   90.00
_cell.angle_beta   90.00
_cell.angle_gamma   90.00
#
_symmetry.space_group_name_H-M   'P 1'
#
loop_
_entity.id
_entity.type
_entity.pdbx_description
1 polymer ?
#
loop_
_entity_poly.entity_id
_entity_poly.type
_entity_poly.pdbx_seq_one_letter_code
_entity_poly.pdbx_strand_id
1 'polypeptide(L)'
;MGERLVGAARQAALHEIHGWVEVEDRDAIRKSYHFGDFSEAWGFMSRMALLAEKMDHHPELFNVYNRVEVILSTHDAGGLSERDIRLAHAIDEIAPERDRRPPLP
;
A
#
# COMPACT_ATOMS: atom_id res chain seq x y z
N MET A 1 -11.83 6.58 11.09
CA MET A 1 -11.76 7.77 10.68
C MET A 1 -10.54 8.46 10.86
N GLY A 2 -9.71 8.74 10.49
CA GLY A 2 -8.54 9.53 10.61
C GLY A 2 -8.67 10.81 9.87
N GLU A 3 -7.90 11.74 10.31
CA GLU A 3 -7.76 13.00 9.60
C GLU A 3 -6.75 12.82 8.48
N ARG A 4 -6.89 13.65 7.45
CA ARG A 4 -5.95 13.65 6.35
C ARG A 4 -4.56 14.07 6.85
N LEU A 5 -3.55 13.32 6.46
CA LEU A 5 -2.17 13.63 6.83
C LEU A 5 -1.66 14.82 6.03
N VAL A 6 -1.09 15.79 6.73
CA VAL A 6 -0.52 16.98 6.10
C VAL A 6 0.78 17.36 6.81
N GLY A 7 1.62 18.13 6.13
CA GLY A 7 2.80 18.74 6.73
C GLY A 7 3.80 17.75 7.26
N ALA A 8 4.36 18.07 8.45
CA ALA A 8 5.41 17.25 9.04
C ALA A 8 4.95 15.85 9.40
N ALA A 9 3.71 15.71 9.86
CA ALA A 9 3.16 14.39 10.19
C ALA A 9 3.09 13.51 8.94
N ARG A 10 2.71 14.09 7.81
CA ARG A 10 2.67 13.39 6.53
C ARG A 10 4.06 12.92 6.12
N GLN A 11 5.04 13.80 6.19
CA GLN A 11 6.40 13.47 5.82
C GLN A 11 6.96 12.35 6.69
N ALA A 12 6.74 12.43 8.00
CA ALA A 12 7.22 11.40 8.92
C ALA A 12 6.58 10.05 8.61
N ALA A 13 5.28 10.03 8.35
CA ALA A 13 4.56 8.79 8.05
C ALA A 13 5.07 8.17 6.76
N LEU A 14 5.27 8.97 5.71
CA LEU A 14 5.76 8.47 4.44
C LEU A 14 7.18 7.92 4.55
N HIS A 15 7.98 8.45 5.47
CA HIS A 15 9.33 7.94 5.69
C HIS A 15 9.33 6.54 6.30
N GLU A 16 8.26 6.11 6.94
CA GLU A 16 8.20 4.80 7.58
C GLU A 16 7.95 3.67 6.59
N ILE A 17 7.49 3.99 5.38
CA ILE A 17 7.13 2.96 4.41
C ILE A 17 8.03 3.08 3.19
N HIS A 18 8.64 1.95 2.79
CA HIS A 18 9.60 1.93 1.68
C HIS A 18 8.93 1.45 0.40
N GLY A 19 9.29 2.10 -0.71
CA GLY A 19 8.77 1.68 -2.01
C GLY A 19 7.40 2.23 -2.35
N TRP A 20 6.75 2.90 -1.40
CA TRP A 20 5.49 3.58 -1.66
C TRP A 20 5.78 4.98 -2.16
N VAL A 21 5.16 5.36 -3.26
CA VAL A 21 5.36 6.69 -3.85
C VAL A 21 4.04 7.41 -3.94
N GLU A 22 4.09 8.74 -3.88
CA GLU A 22 2.89 9.54 -3.98
C GLU A 22 2.40 9.54 -5.43
N VAL A 23 1.07 9.46 -5.59
CA VAL A 23 0.43 9.54 -6.90
C VAL A 23 0.39 11.00 -7.31
N GLU A 24 0.69 11.29 -8.61
CA GLU A 24 0.82 12.67 -9.03
C GLU A 24 -0.45 13.49 -8.96
N ASP A 25 -1.56 12.92 -9.34
CA ASP A 25 -2.80 13.68 -9.50
C ASP A 25 -3.83 13.38 -8.42
N ARG A 26 -3.45 12.74 -7.35
CA ARG A 26 -4.34 12.39 -6.23
C ARG A 26 -3.56 12.40 -4.94
N ASP A 27 -4.29 12.60 -3.83
CA ASP A 27 -3.71 12.45 -2.50
C ASP A 27 -3.78 10.97 -2.12
N ALA A 28 -2.84 10.20 -2.65
CA ALA A 28 -2.79 8.75 -2.53
C ALA A 28 -1.35 8.28 -2.66
N ILE A 29 -1.08 7.03 -2.27
CA ILE A 29 0.23 6.41 -2.48
C ILE A 29 0.04 5.12 -3.24
N ARG A 30 1.10 4.69 -3.94
CA ARG A 30 1.07 3.44 -4.70
C ARG A 30 2.39 2.69 -4.59
N LYS A 31 2.28 1.39 -4.78
CA LYS A 31 3.45 0.52 -4.84
C LYS A 31 3.15 -0.64 -5.78
N SER A 32 4.14 -1.06 -6.55
CA SER A 32 4.02 -2.20 -7.45
C SER A 32 4.81 -3.37 -6.91
N TYR A 33 4.24 -4.56 -7.01
CA TYR A 33 4.85 -5.82 -6.57
C TYR A 33 4.96 -6.75 -7.76
N HIS A 34 6.05 -7.49 -7.84
CA HIS A 34 6.28 -8.44 -8.92
C HIS A 34 6.49 -9.84 -8.35
N PHE A 35 5.89 -10.84 -8.99
CA PHE A 35 5.90 -12.21 -8.51
C PHE A 35 6.45 -13.13 -9.61
N GLY A 36 6.59 -14.40 -9.29
CA GLY A 36 7.08 -15.38 -10.25
C GLY A 36 6.06 -15.70 -11.34
N ASP A 37 4.78 -15.69 -10.97
CA ASP A 37 3.71 -16.00 -11.92
C ASP A 37 2.40 -15.42 -11.41
N PHE A 38 1.34 -15.69 -12.14
CA PHE A 38 0.00 -15.19 -11.80
C PHE A 38 -0.53 -15.83 -10.51
N SER A 39 -0.24 -17.10 -10.29
CA SER A 39 -0.71 -17.78 -9.08
C SER A 39 -0.17 -17.11 -7.82
N GLU A 40 1.12 -16.74 -7.82
CA GLU A 40 1.70 -16.03 -6.70
C GLU A 40 1.06 -14.65 -6.52
N ALA A 41 0.85 -13.94 -7.62
CA ALA A 41 0.21 -12.63 -7.58
C ALA A 41 -1.20 -12.74 -7.02
N TRP A 42 -1.95 -13.74 -7.46
CA TRP A 42 -3.32 -13.95 -7.00
C TRP A 42 -3.36 -14.30 -5.52
N GLY A 43 -2.43 -15.14 -5.06
CA GLY A 43 -2.33 -15.48 -3.64
C GLY A 43 -2.06 -14.25 -2.79
N PHE A 44 -1.17 -13.38 -3.26
CA PHE A 44 -0.89 -12.12 -2.57
C PHE A 44 -2.14 -11.24 -2.49
N MET A 45 -2.85 -11.10 -3.60
CA MET A 45 -4.08 -10.31 -3.62
C MET A 45 -5.14 -10.90 -2.69
N SER A 46 -5.24 -12.21 -2.63
CA SER A 46 -6.21 -12.89 -1.75
C SER A 46 -5.88 -12.62 -0.28
N ARG A 47 -4.61 -12.70 0.09
CA ARG A 47 -4.20 -12.40 1.46
C ARG A 47 -4.42 -10.94 1.80
N MET A 48 -4.17 -10.04 0.83
CA MET A 48 -4.42 -8.62 1.02
C MET A 48 -5.90 -8.34 1.23
N ALA A 49 -6.77 -9.06 0.51
CA ALA A 49 -8.22 -8.91 0.68
C ALA A 49 -8.64 -9.23 2.12
N LEU A 50 -8.05 -10.27 2.71
CA LEU A 50 -8.37 -10.63 4.10
C LEU A 50 -7.91 -9.55 5.08
N LEU A 51 -6.73 -8.98 4.85
CA LEU A 51 -6.24 -7.88 5.67
C LEU A 51 -7.15 -6.65 5.54
N ALA A 52 -7.53 -6.31 4.33
CA ALA A 52 -8.36 -5.14 4.08
C ALA A 52 -9.71 -5.27 4.78
N GLU A 53 -10.30 -6.45 4.73
CA GLU A 53 -11.58 -6.69 5.42
C GLU A 53 -11.41 -6.58 6.93
N LYS A 54 -10.35 -7.15 7.47
CA LYS A 54 -10.08 -7.11 8.90
C LYS A 54 -9.86 -5.69 9.40
N MET A 55 -9.18 -4.88 8.62
CA MET A 55 -8.86 -3.50 8.98
C MET A 55 -9.95 -2.51 8.57
N ASP A 56 -10.95 -2.99 7.85
CA ASP A 56 -12.03 -2.17 7.31
C ASP A 56 -11.48 -0.98 6.53
N HIS A 57 -10.47 -1.25 5.70
CA HIS A 57 -9.86 -0.23 4.84
C HIS A 57 -9.39 -0.93 3.57
N HIS A 58 -9.90 -0.49 2.42
CA HIS A 58 -9.77 -1.25 1.18
C HIS A 58 -8.87 -0.56 0.17
N PRO A 59 -7.91 -1.29 -0.41
CA PRO A 59 -7.02 -0.72 -1.43
C PRO A 59 -7.69 -0.74 -2.80
N GLU A 60 -7.13 0.04 -3.72
CA GLU A 60 -7.40 -0.11 -5.14
C GLU A 60 -6.33 -1.03 -5.70
N LEU A 61 -6.71 -1.99 -6.51
CA LEU A 61 -5.78 -2.97 -7.04
C LEU A 61 -5.82 -2.99 -8.56
N PHE A 62 -4.65 -3.14 -9.15
CA PHE A 62 -4.54 -3.34 -10.58
C PHE A 62 -3.57 -4.51 -10.80
N ASN A 63 -4.00 -5.51 -11.54
CA ASN A 63 -3.21 -6.72 -11.76
C ASN A 63 -3.05 -7.02 -13.24
N VAL A 64 -1.82 -7.29 -13.65
CA VAL A 64 -1.53 -7.82 -14.96
C VAL A 64 -0.55 -8.97 -14.76
N TYR A 65 -0.97 -10.18 -15.02
CA TYR A 65 -0.17 -11.39 -14.89
C TYR A 65 0.55 -11.46 -13.54
N ASN A 66 1.85 -11.26 -13.49
CA ASN A 66 2.64 -11.39 -12.27
C ASN A 66 2.88 -10.06 -11.56
N ARG A 67 2.22 -8.99 -12.00
CA ARG A 67 2.41 -7.65 -11.41
C ARG A 67 1.12 -7.20 -10.73
N VAL A 68 1.26 -6.68 -9.52
CA VAL A 68 0.13 -6.12 -8.77
C VAL A 68 0.49 -4.71 -8.36
N GLU A 69 -0.34 -3.76 -8.73
CA GLU A 69 -0.19 -2.38 -8.26
C GLU A 69 -1.26 -2.11 -7.22
N VAL A 70 -0.83 -1.51 -6.10
CA VAL A 70 -1.72 -1.19 -4.98
C VAL A 70 -1.74 0.31 -4.81
N ILE A 71 -2.93 0.89 -4.71
CA ILE A 71 -3.10 2.32 -4.46
C ILE A 71 -3.90 2.47 -3.18
N LEU A 72 -3.44 3.32 -2.27
CA LEU A 72 -4.08 3.56 -0.99
C LEU A 72 -4.45 5.02 -0.83
N SER A 73 -5.66 5.25 -0.35
CA SER A 73 -6.16 6.56 0.01
C SER A 73 -7.36 6.36 0.92
N THR A 74 -7.68 7.35 1.75
CA THR A 74 -8.81 7.26 2.66
C THR A 74 -9.90 8.21 2.18
N HIS A 75 -10.93 7.64 1.57
CA HIS A 75 -12.01 8.42 0.97
C HIS A 75 -12.63 9.39 1.97
N ASP A 76 -12.96 8.90 3.16
CA ASP A 76 -13.64 9.72 4.18
C ASP A 76 -12.77 10.86 4.69
N ALA A 77 -11.46 10.74 4.62
CA ALA A 77 -10.55 11.79 5.04
C ALA A 77 -10.22 12.76 3.90
N GLY A 78 -10.60 12.43 2.68
CA GLY A 78 -10.30 13.23 1.52
C GLY A 78 -8.87 13.08 1.02
N GLY A 79 -8.17 12.02 1.43
CA GLY A 79 -6.80 11.78 1.02
C GLY A 79 -6.11 10.80 1.95
N LEU A 80 -4.78 10.89 2.04
CA LEU A 80 -4.01 9.99 2.89
C LEU A 80 -4.30 10.21 4.36
N SER A 81 -4.42 9.12 5.10
CA SER A 81 -4.57 9.14 6.55
C SER A 81 -3.70 8.05 7.16
N GLU A 82 -3.65 7.98 8.49
CA GLU A 82 -2.93 6.92 9.19
C GLU A 82 -3.41 5.52 8.81
N ARG A 83 -4.66 5.40 8.39
CA ARG A 83 -5.20 4.10 7.97
C ARG A 83 -4.44 3.56 6.76
N ASP A 84 -4.04 4.45 5.85
CA ASP A 84 -3.27 4.06 4.67
C ASP A 84 -1.87 3.59 5.05
N ILE A 85 -1.25 4.28 6.00
CA ILE A 85 0.08 3.92 6.46
C ILE A 85 0.06 2.55 7.14
N ARG A 86 -0.94 2.32 7.99
CA ARG A 86 -1.08 1.02 8.65
C ARG A 86 -1.33 -0.10 7.66
N LEU A 87 -2.17 0.14 6.66
CA LEU A 87 -2.44 -0.88 5.64
C LEU A 87 -1.19 -1.11 4.78
N ALA A 88 -0.44 -0.06 4.46
CA ALA A 88 0.82 -0.21 3.71
C ALA A 88 1.79 -1.12 4.46
N HIS A 89 1.95 -0.91 5.77
CA HIS A 89 2.79 -1.79 6.59
C HIS A 89 2.29 -3.24 6.54
N ALA A 90 0.99 -3.43 6.72
CA ALA A 90 0.42 -4.78 6.75
C ALA A 90 0.58 -5.49 5.41
N ILE A 91 0.41 -4.78 4.32
CA ILE A 91 0.58 -5.34 2.98
C ILE A 91 2.04 -5.75 2.77
N ASP A 92 2.98 -4.90 3.18
CA ASP A 92 4.40 -5.21 3.03
C ASP A 92 4.79 -6.43 3.85
N GLU A 93 4.15 -6.66 4.98
CA GLU A 93 4.46 -7.83 5.80
C GLU A 93 4.05 -9.14 5.15
N ILE A 94 3.03 -9.13 4.30
CA ILE A 94 2.62 -10.34 3.57
C ILE A 94 3.25 -10.43 2.19
N ALA A 95 3.96 -9.39 1.77
CA ALA A 95 4.67 -9.39 0.49
C ALA A 95 5.98 -10.17 0.60
N PRO A 96 6.57 -10.57 -0.54
CA PRO A 96 7.89 -11.20 -0.50
C PRO A 96 8.89 -10.31 0.22
N GLU A 97 9.84 -10.95 0.92
CA GLU A 97 10.79 -10.21 1.74
C GLU A 97 11.56 -9.15 0.95
N ARG A 98 11.86 -9.43 -0.31
CA ARG A 98 12.58 -8.48 -1.16
C ARG A 98 11.85 -7.16 -1.33
N ASP A 99 10.53 -7.16 -1.18
CA ASP A 99 9.72 -5.95 -1.34
C ASP A 99 9.56 -5.18 -0.03
N ARG A 100 10.09 -5.71 1.07
CA ARG A 100 10.00 -5.07 2.38
C ARG A 100 11.26 -4.34 2.76
N ARG A 101 12.36 -4.60 2.05
CA ARG A 101 13.66 -4.02 2.40
C ARG A 101 13.83 -2.66 1.74
N PRO A 102 14.49 -1.74 2.42
CA PRO A 102 14.86 -0.50 1.73
C PRO A 102 15.85 -0.81 0.61
N PRO A 103 15.91 0.05 -0.41
CA PRO A 103 16.87 -0.14 -1.50
C PRO A 103 18.29 -0.18 -0.96
N LEU A 104 19.13 -0.99 -1.60
CA LEU A 104 20.55 -1.04 -1.24
C LEU A 104 21.24 0.26 -1.65
N PRO A 105 22.20 0.72 -0.87
CA PRO A 105 22.93 1.95 -1.19
C PRO A 105 23.74 1.83 -2.48
#